data_4d482e901d090de119c5520951f41d6e
#
_entry.id   4d482e901d090de119c5520951f41d6e
#
_cell.length_a   1.000
_cell.length_b   1.000
_cell.length_c   1.000
_cell.angle_alpha   90.00
_cell.angle_beta   90.00
_cell.angle_gamma   90.00
#
_symmetry.space_group_name_H-M   'P 1'
#
loop_
_entity.id
_entity.type
_entity.pdbx_description
1 polymer ?
#
loop_
_entity_poly.entity_id
_entity_poly.type
_entity_poly.pdbx_seq_one_letter_code
_entity_poly.pdbx_strand_id
1 'polypeptide(L)'
;MKEVNSLLAYKIVTKVYIAALHDYNLELERVFKNELILRRFKLTTRNLGKNLLVQILKYFELMYRITFFYRNKDIKVINVHSIALLPFGVFLKYLFKAQLIYDAHELETEVNDLKGLRQRLAKLIEKTLIKKCDLIFVVSENIADWYSKVYDIQRPLVIKNVPRLTDIKKKNHFKENLRIKDDSIIVLYQGGLSKGRGVDLLLEAFKKRIDDKVVIVFMGYGQLEEQIKIVTKERNNIFYHQAVAPEIVLEYTSSADLGIHMIQNTCLNHYFCLPNKLFEYAMAGLPVIISNMKEMRELVEFYDMGIIVEEESVNALNDAIDTILRSDLKQMKQNARRCAKENSWEVQELKMIKGYMSILNGK
;
A
#
# COMPACT_ATOMS: atom_id res chain seq x y z
N MET A 1 2.79 -7.01 9.52
CA MET A 1 2.20 -7.86 10.59
C MET A 1 1.34 -9.00 10.06
N LYS A 2 0.50 -8.84 9.00
CA LYS A 2 -0.33 -9.91 8.43
C LYS A 2 0.50 -11.13 8.01
N GLU A 3 1.53 -10.92 7.19
CA GLU A 3 2.46 -11.97 6.70
C GLU A 3 3.07 -12.77 7.85
N VAL A 4 3.66 -12.06 8.82
CA VAL A 4 4.29 -12.68 9.98
C VAL A 4 3.31 -13.53 10.77
N ASN A 5 2.11 -13.01 11.03
CA ASN A 5 1.07 -13.77 11.73
C ASN A 5 0.66 -15.02 10.96
N SER A 6 0.57 -14.96 9.64
CA SER A 6 0.27 -16.11 8.80
C SER A 6 1.38 -17.15 8.83
N LEU A 7 2.65 -16.74 8.70
CA LEU A 7 3.80 -17.66 8.77
C LEU A 7 3.86 -18.43 10.10
N LEU A 8 3.58 -17.76 11.21
CA LEU A 8 3.54 -18.37 12.55
C LEU A 8 2.30 -19.26 12.73
N ALA A 9 1.12 -18.80 12.28
CA ALA A 9 -0.13 -19.57 12.39
C ALA A 9 -0.07 -20.89 11.62
N TYR A 10 0.52 -20.88 10.42
CA TYR A 10 0.71 -22.06 9.59
C TYR A 10 1.98 -22.86 9.96
N LYS A 11 2.71 -22.45 11.02
CA LYS A 11 3.94 -23.11 11.51
C LYS A 11 5.02 -23.28 10.41
N ILE A 12 5.06 -22.36 9.46
CA ILE A 12 6.10 -22.33 8.41
C ILE A 12 7.46 -22.00 9.00
N VAL A 13 7.46 -21.14 10.01
CA VAL A 13 8.62 -20.78 10.83
C VAL A 13 8.23 -20.84 12.31
N THR A 14 9.20 -21.13 13.17
CA THR A 14 9.01 -21.19 14.63
C THR A 14 9.20 -19.83 15.30
N LYS A 15 9.91 -18.92 14.64
CA LYS A 15 10.24 -17.59 15.20
C LYS A 15 10.47 -16.57 14.10
N VAL A 16 10.01 -15.35 14.31
CA VAL A 16 10.23 -14.23 13.41
C VAL A 16 10.89 -13.06 14.12
N TYR A 17 11.94 -12.54 13.51
CA TYR A 17 12.61 -11.33 13.95
C TYR A 17 12.33 -10.19 12.97
N ILE A 18 11.79 -9.09 13.45
CA ILE A 18 11.65 -7.86 12.69
C ILE A 18 12.76 -6.91 13.10
N ALA A 19 13.64 -6.57 12.15
CA ALA A 19 14.66 -5.55 12.32
C ALA A 19 14.14 -4.20 11.82
N ALA A 20 14.14 -3.18 12.68
CA ALA A 20 13.68 -1.84 12.35
C ALA A 20 14.64 -0.75 12.84
N LEU A 21 14.59 0.43 12.27
CA LEU A 21 15.26 1.61 12.84
C LEU A 21 14.53 2.04 14.10
N HIS A 22 15.33 2.41 15.13
CA HIS A 22 14.78 2.96 16.35
C HIS A 22 14.29 4.39 16.11
N ASP A 23 13.10 4.71 16.59
CA ASP A 23 12.59 6.07 16.66
C ASP A 23 12.46 6.55 18.12
N TYR A 24 12.45 7.88 18.30
CA TYR A 24 12.35 8.48 19.62
C TYR A 24 11.06 8.00 20.32
N ASN A 25 11.17 7.75 21.63
CA ASN A 25 10.07 7.28 22.48
C ASN A 25 9.54 5.86 22.21
N LEU A 26 10.22 5.05 21.41
CA LEU A 26 9.87 3.65 21.22
C LEU A 26 10.83 2.72 21.98
N GLU A 27 10.31 1.60 22.48
CA GLU A 27 11.12 0.55 23.10
C GLU A 27 12.11 -0.03 22.07
N LEU A 28 13.33 -0.37 22.52
CA LEU A 28 14.35 -1.01 21.67
C LEU A 28 13.92 -2.39 21.20
N GLU A 29 13.22 -3.13 22.06
CA GLU A 29 12.73 -4.47 21.75
C GLU A 29 11.31 -4.64 22.26
N ARG A 30 10.48 -5.29 21.46
CA ARG A 30 9.14 -5.69 21.84
C ARG A 30 8.90 -7.13 21.42
N VAL A 31 8.54 -7.96 22.39
CA VAL A 31 8.23 -9.36 22.17
C VAL A 31 6.71 -9.55 22.09
N PHE A 32 6.25 -10.21 21.04
CA PHE A 32 4.86 -10.56 20.83
C PHE A 32 4.74 -12.10 20.90
N LYS A 33 4.06 -12.65 21.90
CA LYS A 33 3.78 -14.09 22.04
C LYS A 33 5.03 -15.01 21.91
N ASN A 34 6.20 -14.56 22.38
CA ASN A 34 7.49 -15.28 22.38
C ASN A 34 8.03 -15.71 21.00
N GLU A 35 7.24 -15.67 19.96
CA GLU A 35 7.58 -16.13 18.60
C GLU A 35 7.91 -14.99 17.65
N LEU A 36 7.42 -13.79 17.96
CA LEU A 36 7.65 -12.57 17.18
C LEU A 36 8.39 -11.54 18.00
N ILE A 37 9.60 -11.19 17.58
CA ILE A 37 10.47 -10.21 18.23
C ILE A 37 10.71 -9.04 17.28
N LEU A 38 10.24 -7.85 17.65
CA LEU A 38 10.58 -6.60 16.99
C LEU A 38 11.80 -5.99 17.71
N ARG A 39 12.93 -5.92 17.00
CA ARG A 39 14.14 -5.26 17.48
C ARG A 39 14.39 -3.96 16.71
N ARG A 40 14.52 -2.85 17.42
CA ARG A 40 14.85 -1.55 16.85
C ARG A 40 16.31 -1.22 17.09
N PHE A 41 17.00 -0.81 16.04
CA PHE A 41 18.44 -0.49 16.07
C PHE A 41 18.63 1.02 16.14
N LYS A 42 19.17 1.50 17.27
CA LYS A 42 19.52 2.91 17.45
C LYS A 42 20.87 3.17 16.78
N LEU A 43 20.94 4.13 15.87
CA LEU A 43 22.17 4.55 15.22
C LEU A 43 22.82 5.69 15.99
N THR A 44 24.15 5.61 16.22
CA THR A 44 24.93 6.70 16.77
C THR A 44 25.07 7.84 15.77
N THR A 45 25.11 7.49 14.47
CA THR A 45 25.17 8.44 13.36
C THR A 45 23.84 9.15 13.05
N ARG A 46 22.75 8.83 13.76
CA ARG A 46 21.39 9.31 13.40
C ARG A 46 21.30 10.83 13.33
N ASN A 47 21.94 11.53 14.26
CA ASN A 47 21.87 13.00 14.37
C ASN A 47 22.88 13.72 13.44
N LEU A 48 23.70 12.98 12.69
CA LEU A 48 24.56 13.57 11.68
C LEU A 48 23.72 14.07 10.49
N GLY A 49 24.31 14.96 9.70
CA GLY A 49 23.65 15.58 8.54
C GLY A 49 23.02 14.60 7.54
N LYS A 50 22.39 15.13 6.50
CA LYS A 50 21.69 14.34 5.47
C LYS A 50 22.45 14.23 4.13
N ASN A 51 23.73 14.61 4.08
CA ASN A 51 24.52 14.45 2.88
C ASN A 51 24.77 12.96 2.53
N LEU A 52 25.17 12.69 1.29
CA LEU A 52 25.29 11.33 0.77
C LEU A 52 26.27 10.47 1.58
N LEU A 53 27.43 11.00 1.95
CA LEU A 53 28.45 10.27 2.71
C LEU A 53 27.92 9.84 4.09
N VAL A 54 27.19 10.74 4.76
CA VAL A 54 26.57 10.44 6.05
C VAL A 54 25.46 9.40 5.89
N GLN A 55 24.65 9.43 4.82
CA GLN A 55 23.66 8.38 4.58
C GLN A 55 24.32 7.01 4.35
N ILE A 56 25.41 6.97 3.62
CA ILE A 56 26.22 5.75 3.45
C ILE A 56 26.75 5.24 4.80
N LEU A 57 27.29 6.14 5.63
CA LEU A 57 27.76 5.78 6.96
C LEU A 57 26.64 5.20 7.86
N LYS A 58 25.46 5.85 7.87
CA LYS A 58 24.26 5.34 8.58
C LYS A 58 23.85 3.96 8.10
N TYR A 59 23.91 3.74 6.78
CA TYR A 59 23.57 2.45 6.18
C TYR A 59 24.55 1.36 6.66
N PHE A 60 25.86 1.62 6.62
CA PHE A 60 26.86 0.65 7.10
C PHE A 60 26.78 0.42 8.62
N GLU A 61 26.51 1.46 9.42
CA GLU A 61 26.28 1.28 10.85
C GLU A 61 25.07 0.36 11.11
N LEU A 62 23.97 0.55 10.38
CA LEU A 62 22.79 -0.31 10.49
C LEU A 62 23.11 -1.75 10.12
N MET A 63 23.79 -1.96 8.99
CA MET A 63 24.23 -3.29 8.54
C MET A 63 25.08 -3.99 9.60
N TYR A 64 26.08 -3.29 10.13
CA TYR A 64 26.94 -3.82 11.18
C TYR A 64 26.15 -4.24 12.43
N ARG A 65 25.28 -3.35 12.93
CA ARG A 65 24.48 -3.62 14.13
C ARG A 65 23.52 -4.80 13.95
N ILE A 66 22.85 -4.90 12.82
CA ILE A 66 21.96 -6.03 12.50
C ILE A 66 22.79 -7.32 12.41
N THR A 67 23.86 -7.33 11.65
CA THR A 67 24.71 -8.50 11.46
C THR A 67 25.27 -9.00 12.79
N PHE A 68 25.82 -8.09 13.59
CA PHE A 68 26.38 -8.43 14.91
C PHE A 68 25.34 -9.02 15.86
N PHE A 69 24.13 -8.47 15.87
CA PHE A 69 23.05 -8.93 16.75
C PHE A 69 22.53 -10.32 16.35
N TYR A 70 22.45 -10.61 15.05
CA TYR A 70 21.87 -11.86 14.55
C TYR A 70 22.91 -12.94 14.24
N ARG A 71 24.20 -12.69 14.34
CA ARG A 71 25.29 -13.62 13.96
C ARG A 71 25.23 -15.00 14.58
N ASN A 72 24.69 -15.09 15.81
CA ASN A 72 24.57 -16.35 16.56
C ASN A 72 23.13 -16.91 16.55
N LYS A 73 22.26 -16.40 15.66
CA LYS A 73 20.88 -16.88 15.48
C LYS A 73 20.83 -17.82 14.28
N ASP A 74 20.05 -18.88 14.37
CA ASP A 74 19.78 -19.78 13.25
C ASP A 74 18.73 -19.14 12.31
N ILE A 75 19.19 -18.32 11.37
CA ILE A 75 18.35 -17.61 10.41
C ILE A 75 18.21 -18.46 9.14
N LYS A 76 17.02 -18.92 8.86
CA LYS A 76 16.73 -19.74 7.67
C LYS A 76 16.27 -18.91 6.47
N VAL A 77 15.53 -17.82 6.72
CA VAL A 77 14.96 -16.95 5.67
C VAL A 77 15.20 -15.50 6.04
N ILE A 78 15.58 -14.72 5.06
CA ILE A 78 15.71 -13.26 5.13
C ILE A 78 14.70 -12.68 4.16
N ASN A 79 13.83 -11.79 4.63
CA ASN A 79 12.88 -11.05 3.81
C ASN A 79 13.26 -9.56 3.81
N VAL A 80 13.46 -8.98 2.63
CA VAL A 80 13.78 -7.57 2.44
C VAL A 80 12.66 -6.89 1.64
N HIS A 81 12.19 -5.73 2.15
CA HIS A 81 11.01 -5.04 1.62
C HIS A 81 11.34 -3.79 0.78
N SER A 82 12.61 -3.60 0.41
CA SER A 82 13.03 -2.41 -0.34
C SER A 82 14.33 -2.68 -1.10
N ILE A 83 14.46 -2.05 -2.26
CA ILE A 83 15.69 -2.10 -3.06
C ILE A 83 16.91 -1.60 -2.28
N ALA A 84 16.74 -0.62 -1.38
CA ALA A 84 17.82 -0.12 -0.55
C ALA A 84 18.38 -1.18 0.40
N LEU A 85 17.59 -2.17 0.80
CA LEU A 85 18.01 -3.28 1.65
C LEU A 85 18.45 -4.52 0.86
N LEU A 86 18.20 -4.57 -0.45
CA LEU A 86 18.53 -5.73 -1.28
C LEU A 86 20.02 -6.10 -1.27
N PRO A 87 20.99 -5.13 -1.39
CA PRO A 87 22.42 -5.46 -1.27
C PRO A 87 22.77 -6.07 0.08
N PHE A 88 22.18 -5.55 1.15
CA PHE A 88 22.38 -6.10 2.49
C PHE A 88 21.73 -7.48 2.66
N GLY A 89 20.53 -7.68 2.13
CA GLY A 89 19.87 -8.99 2.09
C GLY A 89 20.73 -10.07 1.41
N VAL A 90 21.32 -9.73 0.26
CA VAL A 90 22.23 -10.63 -0.46
C VAL A 90 23.49 -10.92 0.36
N PHE A 91 24.07 -9.94 1.02
CA PHE A 91 25.19 -10.14 1.94
C PHE A 91 24.82 -11.11 3.08
N LEU A 92 23.69 -10.89 3.74
CA LEU A 92 23.23 -11.74 4.83
C LEU A 92 22.87 -13.16 4.38
N LYS A 93 22.32 -13.32 3.16
CA LYS A 93 22.05 -14.64 2.55
C LYS A 93 23.29 -15.52 2.56
N TYR A 94 24.41 -15.00 2.08
CA TYR A 94 25.65 -15.76 2.03
C TYR A 94 26.28 -15.93 3.42
N LEU A 95 26.23 -14.91 4.27
CA LEU A 95 26.79 -14.97 5.62
C LEU A 95 26.09 -16.01 6.50
N PHE A 96 24.75 -16.04 6.47
CA PHE A 96 23.94 -16.95 7.30
C PHE A 96 23.55 -18.25 6.58
N LYS A 97 23.93 -18.39 5.30
CA LYS A 97 23.50 -19.51 4.45
C LYS A 97 21.97 -19.67 4.41
N ALA A 98 21.26 -18.54 4.42
CA ALA A 98 19.81 -18.44 4.46
C ALA A 98 19.20 -18.27 3.07
N GLN A 99 17.90 -18.51 2.93
CA GLN A 99 17.12 -18.13 1.75
C GLN A 99 16.82 -16.64 1.76
N LEU A 100 16.81 -16.00 0.61
CA LEU A 100 16.52 -14.57 0.45
C LEU A 100 15.22 -14.36 -0.33
N ILE A 101 14.30 -13.66 0.30
CA ILE A 101 13.07 -13.17 -0.33
C ILE A 101 13.22 -11.68 -0.55
N TYR A 102 12.88 -11.23 -1.76
CA TYR A 102 12.70 -9.81 -2.08
C TYR A 102 11.21 -9.53 -2.26
N ASP A 103 10.65 -8.73 -1.37
CA ASP A 103 9.24 -8.36 -1.36
C ASP A 103 9.12 -6.91 -1.85
N ALA A 104 8.88 -6.76 -3.15
CA ALA A 104 8.80 -5.48 -3.82
C ALA A 104 7.34 -4.96 -3.79
N HIS A 105 7.05 -4.08 -2.84
CA HIS A 105 5.72 -3.48 -2.69
C HIS A 105 5.36 -2.48 -3.79
N GLU A 106 6.35 -2.03 -4.57
CA GLU A 106 6.22 -1.04 -5.64
C GLU A 106 7.26 -1.33 -6.72
N LEU A 107 7.14 -0.69 -7.90
CA LEU A 107 8.24 -0.58 -8.84
C LEU A 107 9.24 0.47 -8.34
N GLU A 108 10.08 0.10 -7.36
CA GLU A 108 10.92 1.03 -6.63
C GLU A 108 11.92 1.82 -7.51
N THR A 109 12.27 1.28 -8.68
CA THR A 109 13.13 1.99 -9.65
C THR A 109 12.37 2.88 -10.62
N GLU A 110 11.03 2.87 -10.57
CA GLU A 110 10.14 3.62 -11.48
C GLU A 110 9.25 4.63 -10.72
N VAL A 111 9.68 5.07 -9.56
CA VAL A 111 8.97 6.07 -8.75
C VAL A 111 9.33 7.51 -9.16
N ASN A 112 8.44 8.47 -8.88
CA ASN A 112 8.60 9.87 -9.28
C ASN A 112 9.88 10.54 -8.77
N ASP A 113 10.32 10.21 -7.56
CA ASP A 113 11.44 10.88 -6.90
C ASP A 113 12.81 10.30 -7.31
N LEU A 114 12.82 9.22 -8.09
CA LEU A 114 14.03 8.55 -8.53
C LEU A 114 14.27 8.79 -10.04
N LYS A 115 15.18 9.70 -10.37
CA LYS A 115 15.46 10.09 -11.76
C LYS A 115 16.97 10.14 -12.06
N GLY A 116 17.29 10.10 -13.35
CA GLY A 116 18.64 10.33 -13.88
C GLY A 116 19.65 9.24 -13.46
N LEU A 117 20.85 9.65 -13.03
CA LEU A 117 21.92 8.72 -12.67
C LEU A 117 21.56 7.83 -11.49
N ARG A 118 20.82 8.36 -10.50
CA ARG A 118 20.40 7.58 -9.33
C ARG A 118 19.46 6.44 -9.75
N GLN A 119 18.54 6.71 -10.66
CA GLN A 119 17.63 5.68 -11.20
C GLN A 119 18.41 4.60 -11.97
N ARG A 120 19.36 5.01 -12.84
CA ARG A 120 20.19 4.05 -13.58
C ARG A 120 20.99 3.15 -12.65
N LEU A 121 21.56 3.71 -11.60
CA LEU A 121 22.31 2.94 -10.60
C LEU A 121 21.41 1.99 -9.84
N ALA A 122 20.23 2.45 -9.39
CA ALA A 122 19.23 1.61 -8.72
C ALA A 122 18.80 0.43 -9.62
N LYS A 123 18.49 0.70 -10.90
CA LYS A 123 18.16 -0.36 -11.89
C LYS A 123 19.29 -1.36 -12.07
N LEU A 124 20.54 -0.90 -12.13
CA LEU A 124 21.70 -1.79 -12.26
C LEU A 124 21.86 -2.68 -11.01
N ILE A 125 21.72 -2.09 -9.82
CA ILE A 125 21.77 -2.82 -8.54
C ILE A 125 20.63 -3.86 -8.50
N GLU A 126 19.41 -3.45 -8.77
CA GLU A 126 18.24 -4.35 -8.75
C GLU A 126 18.43 -5.48 -9.77
N LYS A 127 18.74 -5.15 -11.04
CA LYS A 127 18.96 -6.14 -12.12
C LYS A 127 20.01 -7.20 -11.76
N THR A 128 21.06 -6.79 -11.06
CA THR A 128 22.17 -7.69 -10.71
C THR A 128 21.83 -8.55 -9.51
N LEU A 129 21.21 -7.95 -8.49
CA LEU A 129 20.98 -8.60 -7.20
C LEU A 129 19.67 -9.40 -7.13
N ILE A 130 18.66 -9.02 -7.90
CA ILE A 130 17.38 -9.73 -7.93
C ILE A 130 17.55 -11.21 -8.35
N LYS A 131 18.52 -11.49 -9.23
CA LYS A 131 18.88 -12.85 -9.64
C LYS A 131 19.51 -13.70 -8.52
N LYS A 132 19.85 -13.09 -7.39
CA LYS A 132 20.35 -13.78 -6.19
C LYS A 132 19.23 -14.10 -5.19
N CYS A 133 18.03 -13.60 -5.39
CA CYS A 133 16.88 -13.91 -4.56
C CYS A 133 16.36 -15.34 -4.88
N ASP A 134 15.95 -16.05 -3.86
CA ASP A 134 15.35 -17.39 -3.99
C ASP A 134 13.86 -17.28 -4.29
N LEU A 135 13.23 -16.18 -3.87
CA LEU A 135 11.83 -15.90 -4.12
C LEU A 135 11.63 -14.39 -4.23
N ILE A 136 10.71 -13.96 -5.09
CA ILE A 136 10.36 -12.57 -5.27
C ILE A 136 8.86 -12.42 -5.16
N PHE A 137 8.40 -11.52 -4.29
CA PHE A 137 7.02 -11.11 -4.20
C PHE A 137 6.82 -9.74 -4.82
N VAL A 138 5.68 -9.54 -5.45
CA VAL A 138 5.21 -8.25 -5.97
C VAL A 138 3.71 -8.11 -5.71
N VAL A 139 3.18 -6.90 -5.83
CA VAL A 139 1.80 -6.59 -5.42
C VAL A 139 0.78 -6.65 -6.54
N SER A 140 1.21 -6.76 -7.81
CA SER A 140 0.30 -6.77 -8.96
C SER A 140 0.82 -7.60 -10.13
N GLU A 141 -0.09 -8.02 -11.01
CA GLU A 141 0.22 -8.89 -12.14
C GLU A 141 1.11 -8.18 -13.17
N ASN A 142 0.79 -6.92 -13.50
CA ASN A 142 1.60 -6.13 -14.44
C ASN A 142 3.00 -5.81 -13.90
N ILE A 143 3.16 -5.65 -12.58
CA ILE A 143 4.49 -5.55 -11.95
C ILE A 143 5.25 -6.86 -12.09
N ALA A 144 4.61 -8.03 -11.87
CA ALA A 144 5.25 -9.33 -12.04
C ALA A 144 5.75 -9.54 -13.48
N ASP A 145 4.93 -9.21 -14.47
CA ASP A 145 5.28 -9.30 -15.88
C ASP A 145 6.41 -8.34 -16.25
N TRP A 146 6.39 -7.11 -15.70
CA TRP A 146 7.46 -6.14 -15.91
C TRP A 146 8.80 -6.65 -15.37
N TYR A 147 8.83 -7.15 -14.12
CA TYR A 147 10.06 -7.71 -13.51
C TYR A 147 10.60 -8.88 -14.33
N SER A 148 9.73 -9.82 -14.71
CA SER A 148 10.12 -10.98 -15.52
C SER A 148 10.75 -10.56 -16.84
N LYS A 149 10.11 -9.63 -17.56
CA LYS A 149 10.56 -9.16 -18.88
C LYS A 149 11.82 -8.31 -18.82
N VAL A 150 11.88 -7.35 -17.86
CA VAL A 150 12.97 -6.36 -17.81
C VAL A 150 14.26 -6.95 -17.23
N TYR A 151 14.13 -7.84 -16.25
CA TYR A 151 15.29 -8.43 -15.58
C TYR A 151 15.63 -9.84 -16.04
N ASP A 152 14.82 -10.41 -16.93
CA ASP A 152 15.00 -11.77 -17.43
C ASP A 152 15.13 -12.78 -16.27
N ILE A 153 14.07 -12.85 -15.46
CA ILE A 153 13.93 -13.71 -14.29
C ILE A 153 12.64 -14.51 -14.36
N GLN A 154 12.55 -15.58 -13.59
CA GLN A 154 11.28 -16.26 -13.37
C GLN A 154 10.25 -15.24 -12.85
N ARG A 155 9.01 -15.34 -13.35
CA ARG A 155 7.93 -14.43 -12.98
C ARG A 155 7.72 -14.43 -11.47
N PRO A 156 7.80 -13.24 -10.82
CA PRO A 156 7.56 -13.12 -9.40
C PRO A 156 6.17 -13.60 -8.97
N LEU A 157 6.04 -14.03 -7.73
CA LEU A 157 4.77 -14.42 -7.15
C LEU A 157 3.99 -13.17 -6.71
N VAL A 158 2.75 -13.06 -7.19
CA VAL A 158 1.89 -11.91 -6.86
C VAL A 158 1.19 -12.15 -5.53
N ILE A 159 1.50 -11.31 -4.55
CA ILE A 159 0.87 -11.25 -3.23
C ILE A 159 0.29 -9.84 -3.04
N LYS A 160 -0.99 -9.71 -3.25
CA LYS A 160 -1.68 -8.41 -3.16
C LYS A 160 -1.73 -7.94 -1.70
N ASN A 161 -1.53 -6.63 -1.49
CA ASN A 161 -1.70 -6.04 -0.17
C ASN A 161 -3.18 -5.69 0.08
N VAL A 162 -3.88 -6.59 0.71
CA VAL A 162 -5.33 -6.56 0.88
C VAL A 162 -5.73 -6.75 2.35
N PRO A 163 -6.90 -6.28 2.79
CA PRO A 163 -7.39 -6.52 4.15
C PRO A 163 -7.75 -8.00 4.37
N ARG A 164 -7.88 -8.40 5.64
CA ARG A 164 -8.52 -9.66 6.01
C ARG A 164 -10.01 -9.61 5.69
N LEU A 165 -10.57 -10.75 5.32
CA LEU A 165 -12.01 -10.85 5.10
C LEU A 165 -12.75 -10.52 6.39
N THR A 166 -13.55 -9.49 6.34
CA THR A 166 -14.29 -8.98 7.50
C THR A 166 -15.72 -8.65 7.06
N ASP A 167 -16.68 -9.14 7.80
CA ASP A 167 -18.08 -8.75 7.60
C ASP A 167 -18.33 -7.39 8.27
N ILE A 168 -18.44 -6.37 7.44
CA ILE A 168 -18.58 -4.98 7.89
C ILE A 168 -20.00 -4.51 7.61
N LYS A 169 -20.69 -4.13 8.67
CA LYS A 169 -22.00 -3.47 8.57
C LYS A 169 -21.80 -1.99 8.28
N LYS A 170 -22.71 -1.41 7.52
CA LYS A 170 -22.80 0.04 7.27
C LYS A 170 -22.81 0.80 8.60
N LYS A 171 -21.95 1.80 8.70
CA LYS A 171 -21.84 2.73 9.83
C LYS A 171 -22.20 4.15 9.38
N ASN A 172 -22.32 5.07 10.31
CA ASN A 172 -22.66 6.48 10.06
C ASN A 172 -21.67 7.48 10.66
N HIS A 173 -20.42 7.03 10.93
CA HIS A 173 -19.40 7.85 11.60
C HIS A 173 -19.19 9.23 10.96
N PHE A 174 -19.18 9.31 9.60
CA PHE A 174 -19.00 10.60 8.94
C PHE A 174 -20.21 11.52 9.12
N LYS A 175 -21.45 11.00 9.03
CA LYS A 175 -22.66 11.81 9.24
C LYS A 175 -22.72 12.33 10.66
N GLU A 176 -22.41 11.49 11.64
CA GLU A 176 -22.41 11.85 13.05
C GLU A 176 -21.28 12.84 13.39
N ASN A 177 -20.03 12.52 13.00
CA ASN A 177 -18.87 13.31 13.41
C ASN A 177 -18.73 14.64 12.66
N LEU A 178 -19.18 14.70 11.40
CA LEU A 178 -19.03 15.86 10.52
C LEU A 178 -20.35 16.60 10.30
N ARG A 179 -21.44 16.17 10.92
CA ARG A 179 -22.78 16.75 10.78
C ARG A 179 -23.26 16.82 9.33
N ILE A 180 -22.96 15.78 8.56
CA ILE A 180 -23.41 15.64 7.17
C ILE A 180 -24.90 15.25 7.20
N LYS A 181 -25.70 15.85 6.30
CA LYS A 181 -27.14 15.56 6.19
C LYS A 181 -27.39 14.08 5.92
N ASP A 182 -28.47 13.52 6.47
CA ASP A 182 -28.80 12.10 6.36
C ASP A 182 -29.10 11.64 4.93
N ASP A 183 -29.61 12.52 4.08
CA ASP A 183 -29.91 12.26 2.67
C ASP A 183 -28.71 12.48 1.74
N SER A 184 -27.54 12.91 2.27
CA SER A 184 -26.34 13.10 1.49
C SER A 184 -25.68 11.78 1.11
N ILE A 185 -25.16 11.72 -0.12
CA ILE A 185 -24.30 10.65 -0.65
C ILE A 185 -22.85 11.01 -0.40
N ILE A 186 -22.15 10.16 0.33
CA ILE A 186 -20.76 10.39 0.72
C ILE A 186 -19.80 9.70 -0.24
N VAL A 187 -19.00 10.49 -0.95
CA VAL A 187 -17.84 10.05 -1.72
C VAL A 187 -16.62 10.12 -0.79
N LEU A 188 -15.91 9.01 -0.60
CA LEU A 188 -14.77 8.92 0.31
C LEU A 188 -13.45 8.87 -0.45
N TYR A 189 -12.58 9.83 -0.21
CA TYR A 189 -11.15 9.71 -0.46
C TYR A 189 -10.43 9.40 0.85
N GLN A 190 -9.70 8.26 0.91
CA GLN A 190 -8.92 7.92 2.10
C GLN A 190 -7.44 7.70 1.78
N GLY A 191 -6.55 8.12 2.69
CA GLY A 191 -5.11 7.93 2.62
C GLY A 191 -4.29 9.19 2.55
N GLY A 192 -3.10 9.15 1.92
CA GLY A 192 -2.18 10.28 1.87
C GLY A 192 -2.74 11.48 1.09
N LEU A 193 -2.78 12.64 1.73
CA LEU A 193 -3.26 13.90 1.17
C LEU A 193 -2.06 14.68 0.58
N SER A 194 -1.60 14.24 -0.59
CA SER A 194 -0.39 14.78 -1.23
C SER A 194 -0.59 15.01 -2.73
N LYS A 195 0.24 15.85 -3.31
CA LYS A 195 0.27 16.11 -4.76
C LYS A 195 0.48 14.81 -5.54
N GLY A 196 -0.05 14.74 -6.76
CA GLY A 196 0.02 13.56 -7.61
C GLY A 196 -0.97 12.44 -7.26
N ARG A 197 -1.72 12.58 -6.16
CA ARG A 197 -2.76 11.62 -5.73
C ARG A 197 -4.18 12.04 -6.07
N GLY A 198 -4.33 13.06 -6.91
CA GLY A 198 -5.63 13.55 -7.40
C GLY A 198 -6.42 14.39 -6.39
N VAL A 199 -5.84 14.73 -5.22
CA VAL A 199 -6.53 15.52 -4.18
C VAL A 199 -6.91 16.90 -4.71
N ASP A 200 -6.00 17.57 -5.44
CA ASP A 200 -6.26 18.89 -6.02
C ASP A 200 -7.41 18.82 -7.04
N LEU A 201 -7.42 17.79 -7.90
CA LEU A 201 -8.50 17.56 -8.87
C LEU A 201 -9.86 17.35 -8.18
N LEU A 202 -9.88 16.55 -7.13
CA LEU A 202 -11.09 16.29 -6.34
C LEU A 202 -11.60 17.57 -5.66
N LEU A 203 -10.71 18.38 -5.08
CA LEU A 203 -11.07 19.65 -4.48
C LEU A 203 -11.72 20.60 -5.50
N GLU A 204 -11.10 20.74 -6.67
CA GLU A 204 -11.63 21.60 -7.73
C GLU A 204 -12.97 21.08 -8.31
N ALA A 205 -13.14 19.77 -8.43
CA ALA A 205 -14.39 19.19 -8.90
C ALA A 205 -15.53 19.48 -7.91
N PHE A 206 -15.32 19.27 -6.62
CA PHE A 206 -16.35 19.52 -5.61
C PHE A 206 -16.57 21.01 -5.31
N LYS A 207 -15.60 21.89 -5.55
CA LYS A 207 -15.82 23.35 -5.54
C LYS A 207 -16.75 23.81 -6.67
N LYS A 208 -16.66 23.19 -7.85
CA LYS A 208 -17.53 23.50 -9.00
C LYS A 208 -18.89 22.85 -8.92
N ARG A 209 -19.04 21.81 -8.12
CA ARG A 209 -20.31 21.08 -7.96
C ARG A 209 -21.29 21.94 -7.15
N ILE A 210 -22.49 22.15 -7.72
CA ILE A 210 -23.56 22.96 -7.09
C ILE A 210 -24.48 22.07 -6.23
N ASP A 211 -24.50 20.76 -6.49
CA ASP A 211 -25.36 19.81 -5.82
C ASP A 211 -24.86 19.51 -4.39
N ASP A 212 -25.62 19.96 -3.40
CA ASP A 212 -25.32 19.74 -1.98
C ASP A 212 -25.65 18.32 -1.48
N LYS A 213 -26.26 17.46 -2.31
CA LYS A 213 -26.59 16.09 -1.94
C LYS A 213 -25.39 15.16 -2.06
N VAL A 214 -24.43 15.49 -2.92
CA VAL A 214 -23.21 14.69 -3.10
C VAL A 214 -22.06 15.42 -2.43
N VAL A 215 -21.51 14.82 -1.40
CA VAL A 215 -20.45 15.39 -0.59
C VAL A 215 -19.19 14.53 -0.65
N ILE A 216 -18.01 15.16 -0.55
CA ILE A 216 -16.75 14.45 -0.42
C ILE A 216 -16.20 14.54 0.99
N VAL A 217 -15.72 13.39 1.50
CA VAL A 217 -14.95 13.32 2.74
C VAL A 217 -13.51 12.96 2.41
N PHE A 218 -12.57 13.81 2.77
CA PHE A 218 -11.14 13.52 2.74
C PHE A 218 -10.71 12.98 4.10
N MET A 219 -10.41 11.68 4.18
CA MET A 219 -9.91 11.05 5.41
C MET A 219 -8.43 10.72 5.26
N GLY A 220 -7.56 11.38 6.01
CA GLY A 220 -6.13 11.14 5.91
C GLY A 220 -5.26 12.23 6.52
N TYR A 221 -3.98 12.23 6.13
CA TYR A 221 -3.00 13.24 6.51
C TYR A 221 -2.04 13.49 5.35
N GLY A 222 -1.41 14.67 5.33
CA GLY A 222 -0.41 14.99 4.30
C GLY A 222 -0.25 16.47 4.05
N GLN A 223 0.51 16.79 3.00
CA GLN A 223 0.88 18.18 2.67
C GLN A 223 -0.32 19.08 2.33
N LEU A 224 -1.42 18.50 1.83
CA LEU A 224 -2.62 19.22 1.41
C LEU A 224 -3.69 19.32 2.51
N GLU A 225 -3.41 18.83 3.71
CA GLU A 225 -4.36 18.79 4.83
C GLU A 225 -4.89 20.19 5.18
N GLU A 226 -3.99 21.18 5.35
CA GLU A 226 -4.39 22.54 5.70
C GLU A 226 -5.17 23.22 4.57
N GLN A 227 -4.81 22.96 3.31
CA GLN A 227 -5.58 23.46 2.17
C GLN A 227 -7.01 22.91 2.18
N ILE A 228 -7.19 21.62 2.45
CA ILE A 228 -8.51 21.00 2.56
C ILE A 228 -9.30 21.64 3.70
N LYS A 229 -8.72 21.79 4.89
CA LYS A 229 -9.37 22.42 6.04
C LYS A 229 -9.83 23.86 5.80
N ILE A 230 -9.08 24.62 4.99
CA ILE A 230 -9.50 25.98 4.58
C ILE A 230 -10.76 25.88 3.71
N VAL A 231 -10.74 25.00 2.71
CA VAL A 231 -11.87 24.86 1.77
C VAL A 231 -13.14 24.33 2.45
N THR A 232 -13.00 23.48 3.48
CA THR A 232 -14.19 22.99 4.24
C THR A 232 -14.96 24.12 4.96
N LYS A 233 -14.32 25.27 5.23
CA LYS A 233 -15.00 26.44 5.81
C LYS A 233 -15.81 27.24 4.81
N GLU A 234 -15.50 27.08 3.53
CA GLU A 234 -16.10 27.83 2.43
C GLU A 234 -17.17 27.03 1.67
N ARG A 235 -17.19 25.69 1.86
CA ARG A 235 -18.02 24.77 1.08
C ARG A 235 -18.71 23.74 1.97
N ASN A 236 -20.02 23.59 1.80
CA ASN A 236 -20.85 22.67 2.57
C ASN A 236 -20.83 21.24 2.05
N ASN A 237 -20.21 21.00 0.88
CA ASN A 237 -20.10 19.67 0.25
C ASN A 237 -18.68 19.06 0.32
N ILE A 238 -17.75 19.70 1.05
CA ILE A 238 -16.38 19.23 1.22
C ILE A 238 -16.07 19.10 2.72
N PHE A 239 -15.64 17.92 3.15
CA PHE A 239 -15.37 17.61 4.54
C PHE A 239 -13.97 17.03 4.72
N TYR A 240 -13.38 17.26 5.87
CA TYR A 240 -12.12 16.67 6.28
C TYR A 240 -12.31 15.83 7.54
N HIS A 241 -11.70 14.65 7.54
CA HIS A 241 -11.55 13.81 8.72
C HIS A 241 -10.08 13.39 8.86
N GLN A 242 -9.55 13.48 10.07
CA GLN A 242 -8.18 12.99 10.31
C GLN A 242 -8.06 11.49 10.04
N ALA A 243 -6.83 11.01 9.78
CA ALA A 243 -6.58 9.59 9.64
C ALA A 243 -6.98 8.84 10.92
N VAL A 244 -7.55 7.66 10.76
CA VAL A 244 -7.91 6.77 11.86
C VAL A 244 -6.93 5.61 11.98
N ALA A 245 -6.94 4.95 13.11
CA ALA A 245 -6.11 3.77 13.34
C ALA A 245 -6.45 2.65 12.33
N PRO A 246 -5.46 1.86 11.86
CA PRO A 246 -5.69 0.80 10.86
C PRO A 246 -6.76 -0.22 11.26
N GLU A 247 -6.94 -0.45 12.55
CA GLU A 247 -7.90 -1.41 13.11
C GLU A 247 -9.35 -1.01 12.88
N ILE A 248 -9.63 0.29 12.78
CA ILE A 248 -10.98 0.85 12.62
C ILE A 248 -11.22 1.50 11.26
N VAL A 249 -10.22 1.49 10.37
CA VAL A 249 -10.32 2.14 9.04
C VAL A 249 -11.52 1.63 8.25
N LEU A 250 -11.80 0.33 8.29
CA LEU A 250 -12.91 -0.25 7.55
C LEU A 250 -14.28 0.16 8.10
N GLU A 251 -14.41 0.44 9.39
CA GLU A 251 -15.65 0.97 9.98
C GLU A 251 -15.95 2.38 9.43
N TYR A 252 -14.91 3.22 9.35
CA TYR A 252 -15.04 4.54 8.72
C TYR A 252 -15.29 4.44 7.22
N THR A 253 -14.58 3.55 6.52
CA THR A 253 -14.82 3.29 5.09
C THR A 253 -16.27 2.88 4.85
N SER A 254 -16.84 2.03 5.69
CA SER A 254 -18.24 1.60 5.56
C SER A 254 -19.25 2.71 5.79
N SER A 255 -18.84 3.87 6.34
CA SER A 255 -19.71 5.03 6.55
C SER A 255 -19.93 5.86 5.29
N ALA A 256 -19.21 5.56 4.19
CA ALA A 256 -19.38 6.20 2.89
C ALA A 256 -20.30 5.40 1.96
N ASP A 257 -20.65 5.97 0.83
CA ASP A 257 -21.49 5.37 -0.21
C ASP A 257 -20.71 4.98 -1.45
N LEU A 258 -19.66 5.75 -1.78
CA LEU A 258 -18.75 5.53 -2.90
C LEU A 258 -17.30 5.74 -2.44
N GLY A 259 -16.37 4.97 -3.00
CA GLY A 259 -14.93 5.20 -2.85
C GLY A 259 -14.38 5.93 -4.07
N ILE A 260 -13.38 6.81 -3.87
CA ILE A 260 -12.74 7.50 -4.99
C ILE A 260 -11.21 7.46 -4.89
N HIS A 261 -10.54 7.21 -6.03
CA HIS A 261 -9.09 7.22 -6.10
C HIS A 261 -8.56 7.71 -7.45
N MET A 262 -8.07 8.95 -7.48
CA MET A 262 -7.67 9.69 -8.68
C MET A 262 -6.15 9.90 -8.74
N ILE A 263 -5.36 8.81 -8.66
CA ILE A 263 -3.91 8.92 -8.79
C ILE A 263 -3.52 9.32 -10.22
N GLN A 264 -2.53 10.21 -10.34
CA GLN A 264 -2.07 10.73 -11.61
C GLN A 264 -1.02 9.82 -12.25
N ASN A 265 -1.07 9.66 -13.57
CA ASN A 265 -0.11 8.87 -14.34
C ASN A 265 1.22 9.64 -14.52
N THR A 266 2.00 9.79 -13.47
CA THR A 266 3.24 10.56 -13.46
C THR A 266 4.50 9.69 -13.52
N CYS A 267 4.37 8.39 -13.31
CA CYS A 267 5.46 7.41 -13.40
C CYS A 267 4.91 5.99 -13.60
N LEU A 268 5.76 5.07 -14.03
CA LEU A 268 5.35 3.68 -14.29
C LEU A 268 4.85 2.97 -13.03
N ASN A 269 5.40 3.32 -11.86
CA ASN A 269 4.90 2.79 -10.59
C ASN A 269 3.44 3.20 -10.34
N HIS A 270 3.05 4.43 -10.68
CA HIS A 270 1.65 4.86 -10.60
C HIS A 270 0.77 4.15 -11.63
N TYR A 271 1.26 3.96 -12.85
CA TYR A 271 0.52 3.28 -13.92
C TYR A 271 0.18 1.81 -13.59
N PHE A 272 1.07 1.12 -12.86
CA PHE A 272 0.86 -0.27 -12.42
C PHE A 272 0.45 -0.40 -10.94
N CYS A 273 0.05 0.70 -10.30
CA CYS A 273 -0.31 0.65 -8.89
C CYS A 273 -1.62 -0.13 -8.66
N LEU A 274 -1.65 -0.86 -7.55
CA LEU A 274 -2.85 -1.51 -7.03
C LEU A 274 -2.97 -1.18 -5.53
N PRO A 275 -3.57 -0.01 -5.20
CA PRO A 275 -3.54 0.53 -3.85
C PRO A 275 -4.47 -0.23 -2.89
N ASN A 276 -4.05 -0.40 -1.65
CA ASN A 276 -4.80 -1.07 -0.58
C ASN A 276 -6.23 -0.53 -0.41
N LYS A 277 -6.39 0.80 -0.54
CA LYS A 277 -7.68 1.46 -0.36
C LYS A 277 -8.76 0.96 -1.33
N LEU A 278 -8.39 0.50 -2.52
CA LEU A 278 -9.34 -0.06 -3.47
C LEU A 278 -9.96 -1.35 -2.92
N PHE A 279 -9.16 -2.17 -2.25
CA PHE A 279 -9.66 -3.37 -1.56
C PHE A 279 -10.37 -3.05 -0.25
N GLU A 280 -10.01 -1.96 0.43
CA GLU A 280 -10.74 -1.47 1.60
C GLU A 280 -12.13 -0.97 1.22
N TYR A 281 -12.26 -0.23 0.10
CA TYR A 281 -13.55 0.14 -0.49
C TYR A 281 -14.37 -1.10 -0.86
N ALA A 282 -13.76 -2.06 -1.55
CA ALA A 282 -14.41 -3.31 -1.92
C ALA A 282 -14.88 -4.09 -0.68
N MET A 283 -14.07 -4.15 0.40
CA MET A 283 -14.42 -4.81 1.67
C MET A 283 -15.61 -4.14 2.34
N ALA A 284 -15.71 -2.83 2.29
CA ALA A 284 -16.87 -2.08 2.77
C ALA A 284 -18.07 -2.16 1.82
N GLY A 285 -17.94 -2.78 0.65
CA GLY A 285 -18.98 -2.88 -0.36
C GLY A 285 -19.26 -1.55 -1.05
N LEU A 286 -18.25 -0.69 -1.23
CA LEU A 286 -18.40 0.58 -1.91
C LEU A 286 -18.09 0.42 -3.40
N PRO A 287 -18.97 0.85 -4.32
CA PRO A 287 -18.61 1.11 -5.70
C PRO A 287 -17.53 2.18 -5.78
N VAL A 288 -16.68 2.14 -6.81
CA VAL A 288 -15.51 3.01 -6.88
C VAL A 288 -15.48 3.86 -8.15
N ILE A 289 -14.88 5.06 -8.02
CA ILE A 289 -14.48 5.91 -9.13
C ILE A 289 -12.96 5.98 -9.12
N ILE A 290 -12.33 5.62 -10.22
CA ILE A 290 -10.86 5.54 -10.31
C ILE A 290 -10.33 6.25 -11.54
N SER A 291 -9.08 6.74 -11.47
CA SER A 291 -8.32 7.13 -12.67
C SER A 291 -7.93 5.91 -13.50
N ASN A 292 -7.71 6.13 -14.81
CA ASN A 292 -7.34 5.08 -15.76
C ASN A 292 -5.88 4.61 -15.57
N MET A 293 -5.64 3.86 -14.50
CA MET A 293 -4.38 3.16 -14.24
C MET A 293 -4.57 1.67 -14.51
N LYS A 294 -3.64 1.05 -15.23
CA LYS A 294 -3.83 -0.27 -15.83
C LYS A 294 -4.33 -1.34 -14.85
N GLU A 295 -3.66 -1.55 -13.72
CA GLU A 295 -4.06 -2.57 -12.73
C GLU A 295 -5.41 -2.25 -12.07
N MET A 296 -5.65 -0.99 -11.75
CA MET A 296 -6.92 -0.58 -11.15
C MET A 296 -8.08 -0.74 -12.15
N ARG A 297 -7.84 -0.34 -13.42
CA ARG A 297 -8.82 -0.52 -14.50
C ARG A 297 -9.20 -1.98 -14.67
N GLU A 298 -8.19 -2.86 -14.87
CA GLU A 298 -8.40 -4.29 -15.06
C GLU A 298 -9.20 -4.91 -13.91
N LEU A 299 -8.92 -4.51 -12.65
CA LEU A 299 -9.66 -4.99 -11.49
C LEU A 299 -11.10 -4.48 -11.48
N VAL A 300 -11.33 -3.18 -11.73
CA VAL A 300 -12.67 -2.58 -11.67
C VAL A 300 -13.57 -3.08 -12.81
N GLU A 301 -13.03 -3.22 -14.02
CA GLU A 301 -13.73 -3.78 -15.17
C GLU A 301 -14.07 -5.27 -14.96
N PHE A 302 -13.11 -6.08 -14.49
CA PHE A 302 -13.33 -7.50 -14.24
C PHE A 302 -14.48 -7.78 -13.25
N TYR A 303 -14.59 -6.97 -12.21
CA TYR A 303 -15.64 -7.12 -11.21
C TYR A 303 -16.89 -6.30 -11.50
N ASP A 304 -16.84 -5.38 -12.44
CA ASP A 304 -17.93 -4.42 -12.72
C ASP A 304 -18.38 -3.70 -11.44
N MET A 305 -17.41 -3.12 -10.72
CA MET A 305 -17.65 -2.54 -9.40
C MET A 305 -17.48 -1.01 -9.34
N GLY A 306 -17.40 -0.34 -10.50
CA GLY A 306 -17.16 1.09 -10.51
C GLY A 306 -17.01 1.70 -11.89
N ILE A 307 -16.56 2.95 -11.93
CA ILE A 307 -16.35 3.74 -13.16
C ILE A 307 -14.90 4.19 -13.25
N ILE A 308 -14.35 4.12 -14.46
CA ILE A 308 -13.02 4.62 -14.81
C ILE A 308 -13.15 6.03 -15.40
N VAL A 309 -12.39 6.97 -14.85
CA VAL A 309 -12.25 8.33 -15.40
C VAL A 309 -11.09 8.31 -16.37
N GLU A 310 -11.40 8.42 -17.66
CA GLU A 310 -10.41 8.31 -18.74
C GLU A 310 -9.51 9.53 -18.81
N GLU A 311 -10.04 10.72 -18.54
CA GLU A 311 -9.32 11.99 -18.58
C GLU A 311 -9.23 12.62 -17.19
N GLU A 312 -8.03 13.05 -16.78
CA GLU A 312 -7.80 13.75 -15.51
C GLU A 312 -8.33 15.20 -15.59
N SER A 313 -9.64 15.36 -15.78
CA SER A 313 -10.30 16.67 -15.82
C SER A 313 -11.46 16.75 -14.83
N VAL A 314 -11.76 17.98 -14.40
CA VAL A 314 -12.87 18.25 -13.47
C VAL A 314 -14.21 17.84 -14.09
N ASN A 315 -14.40 18.05 -15.39
CA ASN A 315 -15.63 17.71 -16.08
C ASN A 315 -15.80 16.19 -16.15
N ALA A 316 -14.79 15.46 -16.63
CA ALA A 316 -14.84 13.99 -16.70
C ALA A 316 -15.08 13.35 -15.32
N LEU A 317 -14.51 13.93 -14.25
CA LEU A 317 -14.73 13.47 -12.90
C LEU A 317 -16.17 13.70 -12.42
N ASN A 318 -16.75 14.88 -12.68
CA ASN A 318 -18.14 15.17 -12.33
C ASN A 318 -19.11 14.29 -13.15
N ASP A 319 -18.83 14.07 -14.43
CA ASP A 319 -19.62 13.19 -15.30
C ASP A 319 -19.56 11.73 -14.78
N ALA A 320 -18.40 11.27 -14.31
CA ALA A 320 -18.26 9.95 -13.71
C ALA A 320 -19.05 9.81 -12.41
N ILE A 321 -19.04 10.84 -11.55
CA ILE A 321 -19.86 10.88 -10.32
C ILE A 321 -21.35 10.79 -10.70
N ASP A 322 -21.82 11.59 -11.68
CA ASP A 322 -23.21 11.58 -12.07
C ASP A 322 -23.61 10.26 -12.77
N THR A 323 -22.70 9.65 -13.51
CA THR A 323 -22.90 8.36 -14.16
C THR A 323 -23.05 7.23 -13.15
N ILE A 324 -22.16 7.15 -12.17
CA ILE A 324 -22.22 6.08 -11.15
C ILE A 324 -23.50 6.19 -10.31
N LEU A 325 -23.97 7.40 -10.03
CA LEU A 325 -25.21 7.64 -9.29
C LEU A 325 -26.48 7.21 -10.04
N ARG A 326 -26.43 7.15 -11.38
CA ARG A 326 -27.51 6.64 -12.23
C ARG A 326 -27.41 5.13 -12.51
N SER A 327 -26.30 4.51 -12.14
CA SER A 327 -26.03 3.09 -12.35
C SER A 327 -26.72 2.22 -11.27
N ASP A 328 -26.73 0.91 -11.47
CA ASP A 328 -27.21 -0.04 -10.45
C ASP A 328 -26.19 -0.17 -9.31
N LEU A 329 -26.23 0.79 -8.37
CA LEU A 329 -25.36 0.80 -7.20
C LEU A 329 -25.53 -0.47 -6.33
N LYS A 330 -26.71 -1.10 -6.35
CA LYS A 330 -26.92 -2.34 -5.57
C LYS A 330 -26.10 -3.48 -6.14
N GLN A 331 -26.10 -3.64 -7.46
CA GLN A 331 -25.29 -4.65 -8.14
C GLN A 331 -23.79 -4.36 -7.98
N MET A 332 -23.36 -3.11 -8.16
CA MET A 332 -21.96 -2.72 -7.98
C MET A 332 -21.46 -2.98 -6.55
N LYS A 333 -22.28 -2.75 -5.52
CA LYS A 333 -21.97 -3.07 -4.11
C LYS A 333 -21.77 -4.58 -3.90
N GLN A 334 -22.58 -5.42 -4.54
CA GLN A 334 -22.42 -6.88 -4.49
C GLN A 334 -21.14 -7.30 -5.20
N ASN A 335 -20.83 -6.72 -6.34
CA ASN A 335 -19.63 -6.93 -7.12
C ASN A 335 -18.37 -6.53 -6.35
N ALA A 336 -18.39 -5.38 -5.67
CA ALA A 336 -17.30 -4.95 -4.79
C ALA A 336 -17.04 -5.96 -3.67
N ARG A 337 -18.08 -6.47 -3.00
CA ARG A 337 -17.94 -7.51 -1.97
C ARG A 337 -17.41 -8.82 -2.54
N ARG A 338 -17.79 -9.21 -3.77
CA ARG A 338 -17.22 -10.36 -4.48
C ARG A 338 -15.72 -10.15 -4.70
N CYS A 339 -15.31 -8.97 -5.19
CA CYS A 339 -13.90 -8.60 -5.34
C CYS A 339 -13.13 -8.74 -4.02
N ALA A 340 -13.67 -8.21 -2.92
CA ALA A 340 -13.06 -8.31 -1.60
C ALA A 340 -12.89 -9.76 -1.13
N LYS A 341 -13.90 -10.61 -1.31
CA LYS A 341 -13.86 -12.02 -0.92
C LYS A 341 -12.80 -12.80 -1.71
N GLU A 342 -12.76 -12.62 -3.03
CA GLU A 342 -11.85 -13.34 -3.91
C GLU A 342 -10.39 -12.84 -3.83
N ASN A 343 -10.19 -11.62 -3.31
CA ASN A 343 -8.86 -11.03 -3.12
C ASN A 343 -8.47 -10.83 -1.66
N SER A 344 -9.19 -11.39 -0.69
CA SER A 344 -8.90 -11.22 0.74
C SER A 344 -7.51 -11.73 1.15
N TRP A 345 -7.02 -11.32 2.33
CA TRP A 345 -5.75 -11.79 2.85
C TRP A 345 -5.70 -13.32 2.97
N GLU A 346 -6.80 -13.96 3.31
CA GLU A 346 -6.92 -15.41 3.41
C GLU A 346 -6.60 -16.12 2.09
N VAL A 347 -6.89 -15.48 0.96
CA VAL A 347 -6.52 -15.99 -0.37
C VAL A 347 -5.03 -15.72 -0.65
N GLN A 348 -4.53 -14.53 -0.29
CA GLN A 348 -3.14 -14.16 -0.53
C GLN A 348 -2.17 -14.91 0.38
N GLU A 349 -2.54 -15.11 1.66
CA GLU A 349 -1.66 -15.84 2.59
C GLU A 349 -1.38 -17.27 2.14
N LEU A 350 -2.36 -17.96 1.53
CA LEU A 350 -2.14 -19.31 1.00
C LEU A 350 -1.13 -19.33 -0.15
N LYS A 351 -1.15 -18.32 -1.02
CA LYS A 351 -0.14 -18.17 -2.08
C LYS A 351 1.24 -17.92 -1.49
N MET A 352 1.33 -17.00 -0.52
CA MET A 352 2.55 -16.65 0.18
C MET A 352 3.15 -17.88 0.89
N ILE A 353 2.34 -18.63 1.63
CA ILE A 353 2.75 -19.86 2.34
C ILE A 353 3.34 -20.89 1.36
N LYS A 354 2.67 -21.12 0.21
CA LYS A 354 3.20 -22.01 -0.83
C LYS A 354 4.57 -21.55 -1.35
N GLY A 355 4.74 -20.23 -1.53
CA GLY A 355 6.02 -19.65 -1.91
C GLY A 355 7.11 -19.90 -0.87
N TYR A 356 6.84 -19.66 0.42
CA TYR A 356 7.80 -19.97 1.49
C TYR A 356 8.14 -21.46 1.56
N MET A 357 7.15 -22.35 1.42
CA MET A 357 7.38 -23.80 1.43
C MET A 357 8.25 -24.26 0.25
N SER A 358 8.13 -23.66 -0.92
CA SER A 358 8.93 -24.00 -2.10
C SER A 358 10.43 -23.78 -1.91
N ILE A 359 10.82 -22.75 -1.13
CA ILE A 359 12.23 -22.44 -0.88
C ILE A 359 12.77 -23.11 0.40
N LEU A 360 11.91 -23.53 1.31
CA LEU A 360 12.31 -24.19 2.56
C LEU A 360 12.43 -25.71 2.41
N ASN A 361 11.58 -26.33 1.58
CA ASN A 361 11.56 -27.79 1.38
C ASN A 361 12.47 -28.26 0.23
N GLY A 362 13.06 -27.36 -0.52
CA GLY A 362 13.93 -27.65 -1.67
C GLY A 362 15.41 -27.88 -1.32
N LYS A 363 15.71 -28.20 -0.05
CA LYS A 363 17.06 -28.56 0.41
C LYS A 363 17.10 -29.99 0.93
#